data_d38bee259b1933fe77a18960ceab4b0c
#
_entry.id   d38bee259b1933fe77a18960ceab4b0c
#
_cell.length_a   1.000
_cell.length_b   1.000
_cell.length_c   1.000
_cell.angle_alpha   90.00
_cell.angle_beta   90.00
_cell.angle_gamma   90.00
#
_symmetry.space_group_name_H-M   'P 1'
#
loop_
_entity.id
_entity.type
_entity.pdbx_description
1 polymer ?
#
loop_
_entity_poly.entity_id
_entity_poly.type
_entity_poly.pdbx_seq_one_letter_code
_entity_poly.pdbx_strand_id
1 'polypeptide(L)'
;MADGLVIIPTFNEIENIEAIIKTVFDLKKDFHILVVDDNSPDGTAANVQVLQEEFPNRLFLEVRKEKSGLGTAYIHGFKWALKNKYDYIFEMDADFSHRPADLLRLHRACLNEADVAVGSRYKKGVNVVNWPLFRILLSYGASFYVKLITGMKVHDPTAGFVCYRRKVLEAIDLDRVRFIGYAFQIEMKYRAYLKGFRIEEVSIIFTDRIHGKSKMNSKIVKEAIFGVITMKLRSTFFKKSF
;
A
#
# COMPACT_ATOMS: atom_id res chain seq x y z
N MET A 1 4.97 -14.21 -18.82
CA MET A 1 4.41 -12.91 -18.37
C MET A 1 4.78 -12.72 -16.91
N ALA A 2 5.10 -11.49 -16.50
CA ALA A 2 5.29 -11.20 -15.09
C ALA A 2 3.99 -11.50 -14.32
N ASP A 3 4.13 -12.16 -13.17
CA ASP A 3 3.01 -12.50 -12.30
C ASP A 3 2.75 -11.42 -11.22
N GLY A 4 3.68 -10.46 -11.06
CA GLY A 4 3.67 -9.41 -10.06
C GLY A 4 3.61 -7.99 -10.63
N LEU A 5 2.65 -7.19 -10.13
CA LEU A 5 2.50 -5.77 -10.43
C LEU A 5 2.76 -4.94 -9.18
N VAL A 6 3.66 -3.96 -9.27
CA VAL A 6 3.89 -2.97 -8.21
C VAL A 6 3.14 -1.69 -8.57
N ILE A 7 2.17 -1.31 -7.74
CA ILE A 7 1.40 -0.06 -7.88
C ILE A 7 2.10 1.02 -7.07
N ILE A 8 2.44 2.12 -7.73
CA ILE A 8 3.12 3.28 -7.14
C ILE A 8 2.24 4.52 -7.36
N PRO A 9 1.46 4.94 -6.36
CA PRO A 9 0.74 6.21 -6.44
C PRO A 9 1.69 7.40 -6.35
N THR A 10 1.49 8.41 -7.21
CA THR A 10 2.32 9.60 -7.24
C THR A 10 1.52 10.90 -7.17
N PHE A 11 2.07 11.88 -6.48
CA PHE A 11 1.69 13.28 -6.53
C PHE A 11 2.87 14.15 -6.11
N ASN A 12 3.52 14.81 -7.09
CA ASN A 12 4.76 15.57 -6.90
C ASN A 12 5.90 14.69 -6.37
N GLU A 13 6.31 13.71 -7.18
CA GLU A 13 7.38 12.76 -6.84
C GLU A 13 8.50 12.75 -7.90
N ILE A 14 8.67 13.87 -8.63
CA ILE A 14 9.67 13.99 -9.71
C ILE A 14 11.10 13.66 -9.23
N GLU A 15 11.43 13.98 -7.97
CA GLU A 15 12.75 13.73 -7.40
C GLU A 15 13.04 12.24 -7.13
N ASN A 16 11.99 11.42 -7.01
CA ASN A 16 12.09 10.03 -6.58
C ASN A 16 11.73 9.02 -7.67
N ILE A 17 10.79 9.41 -8.58
CA ILE A 17 10.07 8.42 -9.42
C ILE A 17 10.99 7.64 -10.36
N GLU A 18 11.97 8.26 -10.99
CA GLU A 18 12.90 7.57 -11.87
C GLU A 18 13.76 6.56 -11.11
N ALA A 19 14.34 6.98 -9.98
CA ALA A 19 15.22 6.14 -9.19
C ALA A 19 14.48 4.91 -8.62
N ILE A 20 13.24 5.09 -8.13
CA ILE A 20 12.46 3.96 -7.58
C ILE A 20 12.06 2.97 -8.67
N ILE A 21 11.66 3.43 -9.86
CA ILE A 21 11.32 2.58 -11.00
C ILE A 21 12.54 1.73 -11.41
N LYS A 22 13.69 2.36 -11.62
CA LYS A 22 14.93 1.66 -12.00
C LYS A 22 15.35 0.66 -10.93
N THR A 23 15.27 1.05 -9.65
CA THR A 23 15.61 0.14 -8.53
C THR A 23 14.70 -1.09 -8.48
N VAL A 24 13.41 -0.95 -8.80
CA VAL A 24 12.49 -2.11 -8.86
C VAL A 24 12.81 -3.01 -10.04
N PHE A 25 13.13 -2.44 -11.21
CA PHE A 25 13.48 -3.22 -12.40
C PHE A 25 14.84 -3.92 -12.30
N ASP A 26 15.75 -3.43 -11.47
CA ASP A 26 17.04 -4.07 -11.18
C ASP A 26 16.92 -5.30 -10.28
N LEU A 27 15.74 -5.56 -9.70
CA LEU A 27 15.53 -6.76 -8.90
C LEU A 27 15.59 -8.02 -9.77
N LYS A 28 16.04 -9.14 -9.16
CA LYS A 28 16.17 -10.45 -9.85
C LYS A 28 14.82 -11.09 -10.27
N LYS A 29 13.70 -10.42 -10.03
CA LYS A 29 12.36 -10.86 -10.42
C LYS A 29 11.79 -9.89 -11.44
N ASP A 30 11.14 -10.44 -12.45
CA ASP A 30 10.44 -9.66 -13.46
C ASP A 30 9.13 -9.10 -12.90
N PHE A 31 9.23 -7.92 -12.27
CA PHE A 31 8.07 -7.14 -11.86
C PHE A 31 7.63 -6.21 -12.99
N HIS A 32 6.33 -5.99 -13.09
CA HIS A 32 5.76 -4.85 -13.80
C HIS A 32 5.44 -3.73 -12.80
N ILE A 33 5.43 -2.50 -13.28
CA ILE A 33 5.09 -1.32 -12.47
C ILE A 33 3.90 -0.61 -13.11
N LEU A 34 2.93 -0.23 -12.28
CA LEU A 34 1.89 0.73 -12.63
C LEU A 34 2.06 1.98 -11.77
N VAL A 35 2.42 3.08 -12.39
CA VAL A 35 2.37 4.40 -11.75
C VAL A 35 0.94 4.94 -11.90
N VAL A 36 0.34 5.35 -10.78
CA VAL A 36 -0.97 6.01 -10.76
C VAL A 36 -0.75 7.45 -10.32
N ASP A 37 -0.69 8.35 -11.28
CA ASP A 37 -0.37 9.76 -11.05
C ASP A 37 -1.63 10.62 -10.89
N ASP A 38 -1.67 11.41 -9.82
CA ASP A 38 -2.77 12.29 -9.47
C ASP A 38 -2.66 13.68 -10.14
N ASN A 39 -2.31 13.69 -11.43
CA ASN A 39 -2.10 14.91 -12.23
C ASN A 39 -1.04 15.83 -11.61
N SER A 40 0.14 15.29 -11.37
CA SER A 40 1.26 16.00 -10.75
C SER A 40 1.70 17.20 -11.60
N PRO A 41 1.71 18.42 -11.05
CA PRO A 41 2.15 19.61 -11.80
C PRO A 41 3.68 19.73 -11.94
N ASP A 42 4.47 18.91 -11.25
CA ASP A 42 5.94 18.95 -11.22
C ASP A 42 6.62 18.21 -12.37
N GLY A 43 5.86 17.60 -13.27
CA GLY A 43 6.38 16.81 -14.38
C GLY A 43 6.58 15.32 -14.09
N THR A 44 6.15 14.81 -12.93
CA THR A 44 6.25 13.38 -12.58
C THR A 44 5.71 12.48 -13.70
N ALA A 45 4.48 12.72 -14.18
CA ALA A 45 3.86 11.91 -15.23
C ALA A 45 4.66 11.97 -16.55
N ALA A 46 5.16 13.14 -16.95
CA ALA A 46 5.98 13.27 -18.15
C ALA A 46 7.30 12.48 -18.07
N ASN A 47 7.94 12.48 -16.90
CA ASN A 47 9.14 11.67 -16.68
C ASN A 47 8.83 10.17 -16.82
N VAL A 48 7.71 9.70 -16.24
CA VAL A 48 7.28 8.29 -16.38
C VAL A 48 7.01 7.93 -17.85
N GLN A 49 6.42 8.83 -18.64
CA GLN A 49 6.22 8.60 -20.08
C GLN A 49 7.54 8.38 -20.83
N VAL A 50 8.56 9.17 -20.53
CA VAL A 50 9.90 8.96 -21.11
C VAL A 50 10.47 7.60 -20.69
N LEU A 51 10.33 7.22 -19.41
CA LEU A 51 10.81 5.93 -18.93
C LEU A 51 10.06 4.73 -19.53
N GLN A 52 8.82 4.89 -20.01
CA GLN A 52 8.10 3.83 -20.73
C GLN A 52 8.79 3.41 -22.02
N GLU A 53 9.54 4.31 -22.67
CA GLU A 53 10.34 3.98 -23.84
C GLU A 53 11.53 3.07 -23.48
N GLU A 54 12.11 3.26 -22.29
CA GLU A 54 13.19 2.40 -21.75
C GLU A 54 12.67 1.03 -21.28
N PHE A 55 11.43 0.98 -20.74
CA PHE A 55 10.84 -0.22 -20.18
C PHE A 55 9.49 -0.60 -20.85
N PRO A 56 9.49 -0.88 -22.16
CA PRO A 56 8.26 -1.18 -22.89
C PRO A 56 7.58 -2.44 -22.34
N ASN A 57 6.24 -2.40 -22.25
CA ASN A 57 5.40 -3.49 -21.73
C ASN A 57 5.66 -3.92 -20.28
N ARG A 58 6.47 -3.16 -19.52
CA ARG A 58 6.76 -3.41 -18.10
C ARG A 58 6.40 -2.22 -17.22
N LEU A 59 6.48 -1.01 -17.75
CA LEU A 59 6.09 0.23 -17.06
C LEU A 59 4.80 0.77 -17.65
N PHE A 60 3.80 0.95 -16.79
CA PHE A 60 2.49 1.48 -17.16
C PHE A 60 2.21 2.76 -16.39
N LEU A 61 1.48 3.67 -16.99
CA LEU A 61 1.08 4.96 -16.42
C LEU A 61 -0.41 5.18 -16.58
N GLU A 62 -1.09 5.46 -15.48
CA GLU A 62 -2.46 5.94 -15.42
C GLU A 62 -2.47 7.34 -14.80
N VAL A 63 -2.85 8.36 -15.56
CA VAL A 63 -2.98 9.73 -15.07
C VAL A 63 -4.43 9.99 -14.70
N ARG A 64 -4.69 10.32 -13.43
CA ARG A 64 -6.02 10.66 -12.94
C ARG A 64 -6.30 12.16 -13.13
N LYS A 65 -7.55 12.56 -13.13
CA LYS A 65 -7.93 13.98 -13.36
C LYS A 65 -7.45 14.90 -12.24
N GLU A 66 -7.48 14.42 -10.98
CA GLU A 66 -7.16 15.20 -9.79
C GLU A 66 -6.77 14.31 -8.61
N LYS A 67 -6.16 14.91 -7.59
CA LYS A 67 -5.82 14.25 -6.35
C LYS A 67 -7.05 13.95 -5.51
N SER A 68 -7.44 12.68 -5.44
CA SER A 68 -8.62 12.22 -4.71
C SER A 68 -8.29 11.36 -3.49
N GLY A 69 -7.00 11.27 -3.11
CA GLY A 69 -6.50 10.53 -1.95
C GLY A 69 -5.85 9.20 -2.30
N LEU A 70 -4.96 8.75 -1.43
CA LEU A 70 -4.10 7.57 -1.62
C LEU A 70 -4.91 6.28 -1.86
N GLY A 71 -5.95 6.06 -1.05
CA GLY A 71 -6.80 4.87 -1.17
C GLY A 71 -7.49 4.78 -2.52
N THR A 72 -7.96 5.91 -3.08
CA THR A 72 -8.60 5.91 -4.40
C THR A 72 -7.60 5.61 -5.52
N ALA A 73 -6.32 6.00 -5.37
CA ALA A 73 -5.27 5.65 -6.31
C ALA A 73 -4.99 4.15 -6.30
N TYR A 74 -4.88 3.54 -5.11
CA TYR A 74 -4.72 2.09 -5.00
C TYR A 74 -5.93 1.32 -5.52
N ILE A 75 -7.17 1.74 -5.23
CA ILE A 75 -8.38 1.12 -5.79
C ILE A 75 -8.37 1.16 -7.33
N HIS A 76 -7.97 2.29 -7.92
CA HIS A 76 -7.81 2.39 -9.37
C HIS A 76 -6.79 1.37 -9.88
N GLY A 77 -5.62 1.34 -9.28
CA GLY A 77 -4.55 0.39 -9.62
C GLY A 77 -4.95 -1.08 -9.41
N PHE A 78 -5.69 -1.41 -8.35
CA PHE A 78 -6.21 -2.77 -8.13
C PHE A 78 -7.17 -3.21 -9.23
N LYS A 79 -8.12 -2.35 -9.62
CA LYS A 79 -9.04 -2.63 -10.73
C LYS A 79 -8.27 -2.85 -12.04
N TRP A 80 -7.27 -2.02 -12.30
CA TRP A 80 -6.40 -2.17 -13.46
C TRP A 80 -5.63 -3.49 -13.42
N ALA A 81 -5.06 -3.85 -12.27
CA ALA A 81 -4.32 -5.11 -12.06
C ALA A 81 -5.21 -6.34 -12.30
N LEU A 82 -6.44 -6.33 -11.76
CA LEU A 82 -7.42 -7.41 -11.94
C LEU A 82 -7.81 -7.57 -13.40
N LYS A 83 -8.07 -6.45 -14.11
CA LYS A 83 -8.38 -6.45 -15.56
C LYS A 83 -7.24 -7.06 -16.38
N ASN A 84 -6.00 -6.78 -16.01
CA ASN A 84 -4.79 -7.27 -16.67
C ASN A 84 -4.28 -8.62 -16.13
N LYS A 85 -5.04 -9.26 -15.23
CA LYS A 85 -4.83 -10.63 -14.75
C LYS A 85 -3.50 -10.87 -14.02
N TYR A 86 -2.99 -9.90 -13.24
CA TYR A 86 -1.84 -10.11 -12.37
C TYR A 86 -2.21 -11.00 -11.17
N ASP A 87 -1.29 -11.89 -10.77
CA ASP A 87 -1.52 -12.82 -9.66
C ASP A 87 -1.11 -12.25 -8.30
N TYR A 88 -0.09 -11.38 -8.29
CA TYR A 88 0.43 -10.71 -7.10
C TYR A 88 0.46 -9.21 -7.31
N ILE A 89 -0.25 -8.47 -6.46
CA ILE A 89 -0.42 -7.03 -6.57
C ILE A 89 0.19 -6.36 -5.34
N PHE A 90 1.14 -5.47 -5.56
CA PHE A 90 1.89 -4.80 -4.50
C PHE A 90 1.49 -3.34 -4.39
N GLU A 91 1.43 -2.85 -3.15
CA GLU A 91 1.39 -1.44 -2.81
C GLU A 91 2.80 -1.00 -2.40
N MET A 92 3.31 0.09 -2.94
CA MET A 92 4.59 0.68 -2.58
C MET A 92 4.58 2.19 -2.79
N ASP A 93 5.14 2.96 -1.84
CA ASP A 93 5.32 4.40 -1.98
C ASP A 93 6.56 4.73 -2.84
N ALA A 94 6.57 5.90 -3.49
CA ALA A 94 7.65 6.35 -4.37
C ALA A 94 8.89 6.89 -3.63
N ASP A 95 8.79 7.17 -2.33
CA ASP A 95 9.73 8.00 -1.55
C ASP A 95 10.87 7.22 -0.86
N PHE A 96 11.12 5.98 -1.25
CA PHE A 96 12.12 5.08 -0.66
C PHE A 96 11.94 4.79 0.83
N SER A 97 10.80 5.13 1.44
CA SER A 97 10.50 4.69 2.82
C SER A 97 10.43 3.16 2.91
N HIS A 98 10.03 2.51 1.84
CA HIS A 98 10.04 1.07 1.65
C HIS A 98 11.23 0.65 0.78
N ARG A 99 12.02 -0.31 1.22
CA ARG A 99 13.14 -0.85 0.42
C ARG A 99 12.60 -1.72 -0.70
N PRO A 100 12.84 -1.42 -1.99
CA PRO A 100 12.35 -2.24 -3.09
C PRO A 100 12.75 -3.72 -3.00
N ALA A 101 13.92 -4.03 -2.46
CA ALA A 101 14.37 -5.41 -2.24
C ALA A 101 13.42 -6.24 -1.36
N ASP A 102 12.64 -5.62 -0.48
CA ASP A 102 11.65 -6.31 0.36
C ASP A 102 10.42 -6.78 -0.44
N LEU A 103 10.19 -6.28 -1.67
CA LEU A 103 9.20 -6.85 -2.60
C LEU A 103 9.40 -8.35 -2.80
N LEU A 104 10.66 -8.80 -2.93
CA LEU A 104 10.99 -10.22 -3.07
C LEU A 104 10.57 -11.04 -1.84
N ARG A 105 10.67 -10.46 -0.65
CA ARG A 105 10.30 -11.11 0.61
C ARG A 105 8.78 -11.19 0.79
N LEU A 106 8.06 -10.11 0.43
CA LEU A 106 6.60 -10.10 0.40
C LEU A 106 6.07 -11.10 -0.62
N HIS A 107 6.65 -11.11 -1.83
CA HIS A 107 6.29 -12.08 -2.86
C HIS A 107 6.48 -13.53 -2.38
N ARG A 108 7.64 -13.84 -1.76
CA ARG A 108 7.92 -15.18 -1.22
C ARG A 108 6.91 -15.59 -0.14
N ALA A 109 6.48 -14.67 0.73
CA ALA A 109 5.46 -14.97 1.72
C ALA A 109 4.13 -15.37 1.06
N CYS A 110 3.73 -14.66 -0.01
CA CYS A 110 2.53 -14.99 -0.77
C CYS A 110 2.68 -16.28 -1.60
N LEU A 111 3.87 -16.59 -2.11
CA LEU A 111 4.14 -17.87 -2.77
C LEU A 111 3.99 -19.06 -1.82
N ASN A 112 4.44 -18.92 -0.57
CA ASN A 112 4.42 -20.02 0.38
C ASN A 112 3.01 -20.34 0.87
N GLU A 113 2.27 -19.39 1.43
CA GLU A 113 0.90 -19.67 1.92
C GLU A 113 0.10 -18.40 2.27
N ALA A 114 0.75 -17.22 2.38
CA ALA A 114 0.01 -16.02 2.71
C ALA A 114 -0.90 -15.59 1.56
N ASP A 115 -2.08 -15.12 1.87
CA ASP A 115 -2.95 -14.46 0.91
C ASP A 115 -2.66 -12.97 0.82
N VAL A 116 -2.21 -12.40 1.96
CA VAL A 116 -1.76 -11.02 2.09
C VAL A 116 -0.44 -11.01 2.85
N ALA A 117 0.61 -10.43 2.28
CA ALA A 117 1.89 -10.21 2.96
C ALA A 117 2.06 -8.72 3.27
N VAL A 118 2.27 -8.39 4.54
CA VAL A 118 2.38 -7.01 5.04
C VAL A 118 3.81 -6.73 5.46
N GLY A 119 4.43 -5.71 4.90
CA GLY A 119 5.72 -5.18 5.34
C GLY A 119 5.55 -4.46 6.68
N SER A 120 5.88 -5.13 7.78
CA SER A 120 5.59 -4.69 9.14
C SER A 120 6.80 -4.04 9.79
N ARG A 121 6.60 -2.85 10.34
CA ARG A 121 7.57 -2.13 11.18
C ARG A 121 7.65 -2.71 12.59
N TYR A 122 6.64 -3.50 13.01
CA TYR A 122 6.44 -3.87 14.42
C TYR A 122 6.43 -5.39 14.69
N LYS A 123 6.60 -6.25 13.70
CA LYS A 123 6.58 -7.72 13.88
C LYS A 123 7.74 -8.23 14.74
N LYS A 124 8.93 -7.64 14.61
CA LYS A 124 10.13 -8.01 15.37
C LYS A 124 10.74 -6.77 16.02
N GLY A 125 10.03 -6.17 16.98
CA GLY A 125 10.43 -4.90 17.59
C GLY A 125 10.02 -3.68 16.75
N VAL A 126 10.66 -2.54 17.00
CA VAL A 126 10.40 -1.26 16.30
C VAL A 126 11.51 -1.05 15.28
N ASN A 127 11.17 -1.21 13.99
CA ASN A 127 12.13 -1.16 12.89
C ASN A 127 11.90 0.10 12.03
N VAL A 128 12.12 1.27 12.63
CA VAL A 128 12.03 2.57 11.95
C VAL A 128 13.34 3.34 12.12
N VAL A 129 13.75 4.06 11.08
CA VAL A 129 14.97 4.85 11.06
C VAL A 129 14.60 6.33 10.88
N ASN A 130 15.27 7.22 11.63
CA ASN A 130 15.11 8.67 11.60
C ASN A 130 13.72 9.19 12.04
N TRP A 131 12.94 8.40 12.80
CA TRP A 131 11.69 8.89 13.36
C TRP A 131 11.88 9.49 14.76
N PRO A 132 11.27 10.64 15.05
CA PRO A 132 11.19 11.16 16.42
C PRO A 132 10.44 10.17 17.32
N LEU A 133 10.85 10.05 18.58
CA LEU A 133 10.26 9.12 19.54
C LEU A 133 8.72 9.30 19.66
N PHE A 134 8.24 10.54 19.69
CA PHE A 134 6.81 10.81 19.72
C PHE A 134 6.05 10.19 18.54
N ARG A 135 6.61 10.24 17.32
CA ARG A 135 6.01 9.63 16.12
C ARG A 135 5.98 8.10 16.22
N ILE A 136 7.01 7.51 16.81
CA ILE A 136 7.08 6.06 17.08
C ILE A 136 5.95 5.67 18.04
N LEU A 137 5.85 6.36 19.18
CA LEU A 137 4.82 6.09 20.19
C LEU A 137 3.41 6.25 19.63
N LEU A 138 3.16 7.31 18.85
CA LEU A 138 1.87 7.56 18.22
C LEU A 138 1.51 6.45 17.22
N SER A 139 2.45 6.06 16.35
CA SER A 139 2.22 5.02 15.33
C SER A 139 2.03 3.62 15.95
N TYR A 140 2.83 3.29 16.96
CA TYR A 140 2.69 2.05 17.70
C TYR A 140 1.38 1.99 18.47
N GLY A 141 1.01 3.08 19.17
CA GLY A 141 -0.27 3.21 19.87
C GLY A 141 -1.47 3.10 18.93
N ALA A 142 -1.39 3.71 17.73
CA ALA A 142 -2.42 3.58 16.71
C ALA A 142 -2.57 2.12 16.24
N SER A 143 -1.45 1.41 16.02
CA SER A 143 -1.49 0.00 15.64
C SER A 143 -2.09 -0.88 16.74
N PHE A 144 -1.75 -0.61 18.00
CA PHE A 144 -2.35 -1.30 19.15
C PHE A 144 -3.86 -1.05 19.25
N TYR A 145 -4.29 0.20 19.11
CA TYR A 145 -5.70 0.60 19.10
C TYR A 145 -6.48 -0.14 18.01
N VAL A 146 -5.97 -0.16 16.78
CA VAL A 146 -6.62 -0.88 15.67
C VAL A 146 -6.76 -2.35 15.97
N LYS A 147 -5.70 -2.98 16.48
CA LYS A 147 -5.70 -4.39 16.87
C LYS A 147 -6.76 -4.68 17.94
N LEU A 148 -6.87 -3.82 18.97
CA LEU A 148 -7.85 -3.97 20.05
C LEU A 148 -9.30 -3.89 19.54
N ILE A 149 -9.61 -2.89 18.70
CA ILE A 149 -10.97 -2.69 18.19
C ILE A 149 -11.37 -3.73 17.15
N THR A 150 -10.48 -4.05 16.21
CA THR A 150 -10.80 -4.95 15.08
C THR A 150 -10.69 -6.43 15.45
N GLY A 151 -9.82 -6.77 16.40
CA GLY A 151 -9.46 -8.16 16.72
C GLY A 151 -8.47 -8.78 15.72
N MET A 152 -7.94 -8.01 14.77
CA MET A 152 -6.93 -8.52 13.82
C MET A 152 -5.64 -8.92 14.55
N LYS A 153 -5.08 -10.07 14.17
CA LYS A 153 -3.77 -10.53 14.68
C LYS A 153 -2.60 -9.98 13.85
N VAL A 154 -2.63 -8.68 13.52
CA VAL A 154 -1.62 -7.98 12.73
C VAL A 154 -0.97 -6.91 13.61
N HIS A 155 0.37 -6.87 13.67
CA HIS A 155 1.11 -5.91 14.51
C HIS A 155 1.13 -4.51 13.87
N ASP A 156 1.16 -4.44 12.53
CA ASP A 156 1.20 -3.19 11.78
C ASP A 156 0.03 -3.08 10.80
N PRO A 157 -1.20 -2.86 11.29
CA PRO A 157 -2.37 -2.74 10.42
C PRO A 157 -2.35 -1.47 9.56
N THR A 158 -1.50 -0.49 9.91
CA THR A 158 -1.38 0.79 9.20
C THR A 158 -0.31 0.79 8.10
N ALA A 159 0.45 -0.31 7.95
CA ALA A 159 1.49 -0.42 6.92
C ALA A 159 0.91 -0.29 5.50
N GLY A 160 1.58 0.48 4.65
CA GLY A 160 1.22 0.70 3.24
C GLY A 160 2.06 -0.11 2.25
N PHE A 161 2.95 -0.98 2.72
CA PHE A 161 3.75 -1.86 1.89
C PHE A 161 3.19 -3.27 1.97
N VAL A 162 2.41 -3.67 0.99
CA VAL A 162 1.58 -4.88 1.05
C VAL A 162 1.62 -5.61 -0.29
N CYS A 163 1.62 -6.93 -0.24
CA CYS A 163 1.36 -7.79 -1.39
C CYS A 163 0.03 -8.51 -1.18
N TYR A 164 -0.86 -8.43 -2.15
CA TYR A 164 -2.11 -9.18 -2.21
C TYR A 164 -2.04 -10.24 -3.31
N ARG A 165 -2.53 -11.45 -3.04
CA ARG A 165 -2.90 -12.38 -4.11
C ARG A 165 -4.18 -11.90 -4.79
N ARG A 166 -4.29 -12.12 -6.12
CA ARG A 166 -5.47 -11.73 -6.93
C ARG A 166 -6.80 -12.11 -6.25
N LYS A 167 -6.93 -13.33 -5.79
CA LYS A 167 -8.16 -13.84 -5.17
C LYS A 167 -8.65 -12.99 -3.98
N VAL A 168 -7.74 -12.30 -3.27
CA VAL A 168 -8.11 -11.41 -2.16
C VAL A 168 -8.81 -10.17 -2.68
N LEU A 169 -8.24 -9.54 -3.71
CA LEU A 169 -8.80 -8.32 -4.32
C LEU A 169 -10.10 -8.63 -5.08
N GLU A 170 -10.22 -9.81 -5.71
CA GLU A 170 -11.46 -10.28 -6.33
C GLU A 170 -12.58 -10.53 -5.30
N ALA A 171 -12.22 -11.00 -4.10
CA ALA A 171 -13.17 -11.25 -3.04
C ALA A 171 -13.64 -9.97 -2.31
N ILE A 172 -12.85 -8.89 -2.34
CA ILE A 172 -13.18 -7.61 -1.73
C ILE A 172 -13.97 -6.76 -2.74
N ASP A 173 -15.16 -6.30 -2.35
CA ASP A 173 -15.90 -5.29 -3.13
C ASP A 173 -15.16 -3.95 -3.03
N LEU A 174 -14.29 -3.68 -4.02
CA LEU A 174 -13.43 -2.50 -4.07
C LEU A 174 -14.22 -1.19 -4.17
N ASP A 175 -15.44 -1.23 -4.72
CA ASP A 175 -16.32 -0.05 -4.83
C ASP A 175 -16.94 0.35 -3.49
N ARG A 176 -16.93 -0.56 -2.52
CA ARG A 176 -17.42 -0.32 -1.16
C ARG A 176 -16.34 0.04 -0.15
N VAL A 177 -15.08 0.12 -0.57
CA VAL A 177 -14.00 0.65 0.26
C VAL A 177 -14.21 2.16 0.42
N ARG A 178 -14.24 2.65 1.66
CA ARG A 178 -14.68 4.02 1.96
C ARG A 178 -13.57 4.96 2.36
N PHE A 179 -12.55 4.43 3.01
CA PHE A 179 -11.46 5.27 3.51
C PHE A 179 -10.46 5.54 2.39
N ILE A 180 -10.10 6.80 2.23
CA ILE A 180 -9.20 7.28 1.18
C ILE A 180 -7.82 7.70 1.70
N GLY A 181 -7.71 7.88 3.03
CA GLY A 181 -6.47 8.25 3.72
C GLY A 181 -5.79 7.04 4.39
N TYR A 182 -5.17 7.24 5.55
CA TYR A 182 -4.48 6.17 6.29
C TYR A 182 -5.39 5.01 6.71
N ALA A 183 -6.66 5.30 6.97
CA ALA A 183 -7.64 4.27 7.33
C ALA A 183 -7.92 3.28 6.18
N PHE A 184 -7.60 3.62 4.92
CA PHE A 184 -7.67 2.73 3.77
C PHE A 184 -6.86 1.47 4.00
N GLN A 185 -5.61 1.61 4.47
CA GLN A 185 -4.73 0.48 4.73
C GLN A 185 -5.28 -0.47 5.80
N ILE A 186 -5.94 0.11 6.80
CA ILE A 186 -6.61 -0.66 7.86
C ILE A 186 -7.83 -1.39 7.28
N GLU A 187 -8.66 -0.68 6.49
CA GLU A 187 -9.88 -1.24 5.89
C GLU A 187 -9.57 -2.43 4.98
N MET A 188 -8.59 -2.32 4.10
CA MET A 188 -8.22 -3.40 3.18
C MET A 188 -7.80 -4.67 3.92
N LYS A 189 -6.93 -4.53 4.93
CA LYS A 189 -6.50 -5.68 5.75
C LYS A 189 -7.65 -6.25 6.58
N TYR A 190 -8.51 -5.39 7.10
CA TYR A 190 -9.66 -5.84 7.89
C TYR A 190 -10.69 -6.58 7.04
N ARG A 191 -10.97 -6.12 5.81
CA ARG A 191 -11.83 -6.84 4.86
C ARG A 191 -11.24 -8.21 4.50
N ALA A 192 -9.93 -8.29 4.23
CA ALA A 192 -9.25 -9.55 3.99
C ALA A 192 -9.35 -10.49 5.22
N TYR A 193 -9.13 -9.96 6.43
CA TYR A 193 -9.25 -10.71 7.69
C TYR A 193 -10.66 -11.27 7.91
N LEU A 194 -11.70 -10.48 7.69
CA LEU A 194 -13.09 -10.91 7.85
C LEU A 194 -13.52 -11.99 6.86
N LYS A 195 -12.89 -12.00 5.68
CA LYS A 195 -13.09 -13.05 4.67
C LYS A 195 -12.27 -14.31 4.92
N GLY A 196 -11.52 -14.37 6.02
CA GLY A 196 -10.72 -15.53 6.42
C GLY A 196 -9.41 -15.70 5.68
N PHE A 197 -8.94 -14.68 4.95
CA PHE A 197 -7.64 -14.74 4.28
C PHE A 197 -6.48 -14.72 5.28
N ARG A 198 -5.43 -15.50 4.96
CA ARG A 198 -4.22 -15.57 5.77
C ARG A 198 -3.35 -14.34 5.52
N ILE A 199 -3.22 -13.52 6.58
CA ILE A 199 -2.35 -12.34 6.57
C ILE A 199 -1.04 -12.69 7.26
N GLU A 200 0.08 -12.53 6.58
CA GLU A 200 1.41 -12.73 7.12
C GLU A 200 2.18 -11.41 7.13
N GLU A 201 2.91 -11.16 8.22
CA GLU A 201 3.77 -9.99 8.33
C GLU A 201 5.22 -10.35 8.05
N VAL A 202 5.87 -9.58 7.21
CA VAL A 202 7.29 -9.63 6.92
C VAL A 202 7.94 -8.43 7.61
N SER A 203 8.87 -8.66 8.56
CA SER A 203 9.57 -7.57 9.22
C SER A 203 10.41 -6.78 8.21
N ILE A 204 10.18 -5.48 8.08
CA ILE A 204 10.93 -4.57 7.22
C ILE A 204 11.59 -3.47 8.04
N ILE A 205 12.56 -2.78 7.46
CA ILE A 205 13.09 -1.53 8.00
C ILE A 205 12.44 -0.39 7.22
N PHE A 206 11.74 0.47 7.92
CA PHE A 206 11.14 1.67 7.37
C PHE A 206 12.06 2.87 7.62
N THR A 207 12.46 3.55 6.58
CA THR A 207 13.30 4.76 6.68
C THR A 207 12.43 5.99 6.44
N ASP A 208 12.63 7.07 7.20
CA ASP A 208 11.90 8.31 6.87
C ASP A 208 12.35 8.82 5.49
N ARG A 209 11.40 9.40 4.76
CA ARG A 209 11.67 9.94 3.41
C ARG A 209 12.84 10.92 3.42
N ILE A 210 13.66 10.87 2.37
CA ILE A 210 14.80 11.76 2.21
C ILE A 210 14.32 13.10 1.63
N HIS A 211 13.36 13.06 0.67
CA HIS A 211 12.78 14.19 -0.01
C HIS A 211 11.27 14.27 0.20
N GLY A 212 10.71 15.49 0.15
CA GLY A 212 9.27 15.74 0.32
C GLY A 212 8.81 15.99 1.77
N LYS A 213 7.59 16.50 1.91
CA LYS A 213 6.98 16.84 3.23
C LYS A 213 5.93 15.81 3.64
N SER A 214 5.89 15.46 4.92
CA SER A 214 4.84 14.58 5.46
C SER A 214 3.47 15.23 5.29
N LYS A 215 2.54 14.47 4.68
CA LYS A 215 1.15 14.92 4.43
C LYS A 215 0.21 14.59 5.62
N MET A 216 0.75 14.14 6.77
CA MET A 216 -0.03 13.86 7.99
C MET A 216 -0.54 15.14 8.63
N ASN A 217 -1.83 15.17 8.93
CA ASN A 217 -2.46 16.24 9.71
C ASN A 217 -3.43 15.66 10.77
N SER A 218 -3.87 16.51 11.71
CA SER A 218 -4.77 16.09 12.81
C SER A 218 -6.14 15.56 12.34
N LYS A 219 -6.62 16.00 11.18
CA LYS A 219 -7.88 15.50 10.60
C LYS A 219 -7.76 14.02 10.21
N ILE A 220 -6.63 13.62 9.63
CA ILE A 220 -6.34 12.23 9.25
C ILE A 220 -6.30 11.31 10.47
N VAL A 221 -5.70 11.78 11.58
CA VAL A 221 -5.66 11.00 12.83
C VAL A 221 -7.06 10.81 13.42
N LYS A 222 -7.89 11.86 13.45
CA LYS A 222 -9.28 11.76 13.91
C LYS A 222 -10.11 10.85 13.02
N GLU A 223 -9.97 10.97 11.70
CA GLU A 223 -10.64 10.08 10.73
C GLU A 223 -10.28 8.62 11.00
N ALA A 224 -9.01 8.31 11.25
CA ALA A 224 -8.57 6.95 11.53
C ALA A 224 -9.19 6.41 12.83
N ILE A 225 -9.24 7.21 13.90
CA ILE A 225 -9.82 6.78 15.19
C ILE A 225 -11.31 6.44 15.03
N PHE A 226 -12.12 7.40 14.57
CA PHE A 226 -13.55 7.17 14.40
C PHE A 226 -13.86 6.17 13.28
N GLY A 227 -13.04 6.17 12.23
CA GLY A 227 -13.15 5.25 11.12
C GLY A 227 -13.04 3.78 11.53
N VAL A 228 -12.09 3.45 12.40
CA VAL A 228 -11.90 2.07 12.90
C VAL A 228 -13.10 1.59 13.71
N ILE A 229 -13.65 2.43 14.58
CA ILE A 229 -14.88 2.10 15.33
C ILE A 229 -16.06 1.87 14.36
N THR A 230 -16.27 2.82 13.44
CA THR A 230 -17.35 2.74 12.44
C THR A 230 -17.21 1.47 11.58
N MET A 231 -15.99 1.15 11.17
CA MET A 231 -15.65 -0.06 10.41
C MET A 231 -16.03 -1.33 11.21
N LYS A 232 -15.67 -1.40 12.50
CA LYS A 232 -16.02 -2.51 13.38
C LYS A 232 -17.53 -2.66 13.55
N LEU A 233 -18.24 -1.58 13.86
CA LEU A 233 -19.70 -1.61 14.03
C LEU A 233 -20.39 -2.08 12.74
N ARG A 234 -19.98 -1.56 11.59
CA ARG A 234 -20.58 -1.95 10.29
C ARG A 234 -20.32 -3.42 9.96
N SER A 235 -19.11 -3.92 10.19
CA SER A 235 -18.80 -5.34 9.96
C SER A 235 -19.60 -6.27 10.87
N THR A 236 -20.01 -5.80 12.04
CA THR A 236 -20.80 -6.57 13.01
C THR A 236 -22.28 -6.57 12.63
N PHE A 237 -22.85 -5.40 12.32
CA PHE A 237 -24.28 -5.25 12.07
C PHE A 237 -24.68 -5.45 10.60
N PHE A 238 -23.78 -5.22 9.67
CA PHE A 238 -24.04 -5.26 8.21
C PHE A 238 -23.07 -6.21 7.49
N LYS A 239 -22.94 -7.46 7.98
CA LYS A 239 -22.02 -8.47 7.42
C LYS A 239 -22.09 -8.65 5.90
N LYS A 240 -23.28 -8.50 5.29
CA LYS A 240 -23.48 -8.64 3.84
C LYS A 240 -22.98 -7.45 3.02
N SER A 241 -22.68 -6.32 3.65
CA SER A 241 -22.26 -5.09 2.97
C SER A 241 -20.79 -4.73 3.23
N PHE A 242 -20.04 -5.59 3.90
CA PHE A 242 -18.63 -5.45 4.26
C PHE A 242 -17.84 -6.61 3.65
#